data_45c923f46bd0aea4056b6f507dca8d1d
#
_entry.id   45c923f46bd0aea4056b6f507dca8d1d
#
_cell.length_a   1.000
_cell.length_b   1.000
_cell.length_c   1.000
_cell.angle_alpha   90.00
_cell.angle_beta   90.00
_cell.angle_gamma   90.00
#
_symmetry.space_group_name_H-M   'P 1'
#
loop_
_entity.id
_entity.type
_entity.pdbx_description
1 polymer ?
#
loop_
_entity_poly.entity_id
_entity_poly.type
_entity_poly.pdbx_seq_one_letter_code
_entity_poly.pdbx_strand_id
1 'polypeptide(L)'
;MKRGLLSMVVGMVALTMQAQRVEVRYFHGKQRCITCCSIEKCVKEVLDESFASQQKKKKISMKVFDFSTEQGKAVAADHKVSFSSLFVVKIDKEGKETRTDLTRQGFQYAKRNPAQFKKIVKEEITKALK
;
A
#
# COMPACT_ATOMS: atom_id res chain seq x y z
N MET A 1 1.74 -42.78 22.00
CA MET A 1 3.01 -42.12 22.18
C MET A 1 3.49 -41.35 20.98
N LYS A 2 3.62 -41.95 19.82
CA LYS A 2 4.14 -41.29 18.64
C LYS A 2 3.13 -40.40 17.94
N ARG A 3 1.89 -40.51 18.30
CA ARG A 3 0.77 -39.82 17.63
C ARG A 3 0.69 -38.32 17.90
N GLY A 4 1.23 -37.88 19.01
CA GLY A 4 1.20 -36.47 19.36
C GLY A 4 2.03 -35.59 18.44
N LEU A 5 3.01 -36.18 17.77
CA LEU A 5 3.88 -35.42 16.88
C LEU A 5 3.20 -34.99 15.56
N LEU A 6 2.27 -35.79 15.10
CA LEU A 6 1.55 -35.53 13.86
C LEU A 6 0.60 -34.33 13.98
N SER A 7 0.02 -34.15 15.17
CA SER A 7 -0.92 -33.06 15.39
C SER A 7 -0.27 -31.69 15.31
N MET A 8 0.99 -31.59 15.71
CA MET A 8 1.72 -30.32 15.70
C MET A 8 1.98 -29.82 14.28
N VAL A 9 2.26 -30.72 13.37
CA VAL A 9 2.57 -30.36 11.97
C VAL A 9 1.36 -29.76 11.28
N VAL A 10 0.19 -30.31 11.52
CA VAL A 10 -1.05 -29.82 10.91
C VAL A 10 -1.38 -28.41 11.39
N GLY A 11 -1.13 -28.11 12.66
CA GLY A 11 -1.38 -26.78 13.21
C GLY A 11 -0.52 -25.69 12.59
N MET A 12 0.72 -26.01 12.25
CA MET A 12 1.63 -25.04 11.64
C MET A 12 1.20 -24.64 10.23
N VAL A 13 0.68 -25.56 9.45
CA VAL A 13 0.24 -25.28 8.09
C VAL A 13 -0.93 -24.31 8.07
N ALA A 14 -1.83 -24.40 9.03
CA ALA A 14 -3.01 -23.52 9.09
C ALA A 14 -2.65 -22.07 9.39
N LEU A 15 -1.50 -21.80 9.98
CA LEU A 15 -1.07 -20.44 10.36
C LEU A 15 -0.47 -19.64 9.20
N THR A 16 -0.22 -20.26 8.04
CA THR A 16 0.41 -19.58 6.91
C THR A 16 -0.58 -18.85 6.00
N MET A 17 -1.87 -19.10 6.15
CA MET A 17 -2.92 -18.49 5.32
C MET A 17 -3.29 -17.11 5.88
N GLN A 18 -3.26 -16.10 5.04
CA GLN A 18 -3.64 -14.74 5.41
C GLN A 18 -4.76 -14.24 4.50
N ALA A 19 -5.52 -13.26 5.00
CA ALA A 19 -6.55 -12.61 4.20
C ALA A 19 -5.92 -11.68 3.17
N GLN A 20 -6.56 -11.58 2.02
CA GLN A 20 -6.18 -10.62 0.99
C GLN A 20 -6.32 -9.19 1.51
N ARG A 21 -5.36 -8.32 1.18
CA ARG A 21 -5.41 -6.92 1.59
C ARG A 21 -4.75 -6.02 0.57
N VAL A 22 -4.96 -4.72 0.73
CA VAL A 22 -4.38 -3.69 -0.13
C VAL A 22 -3.58 -2.73 0.73
N GLU A 23 -2.38 -2.40 0.31
CA GLU A 23 -1.56 -1.35 0.93
C GLU A 23 -1.32 -0.26 -0.10
N VAL A 24 -1.58 0.99 0.29
CA VAL A 24 -1.18 2.14 -0.49
C VAL A 24 0.13 2.62 0.09
N ARG A 25 1.21 2.47 -0.66
CA ARG A 25 2.58 2.78 -0.19
C ARG A 25 3.06 4.07 -0.82
N TYR A 26 3.34 5.04 0.03
CA TYR A 26 3.86 6.33 -0.40
C TYR A 26 5.28 6.53 0.12
N PHE A 27 6.19 6.89 -0.78
CA PHE A 27 7.60 7.11 -0.47
C PHE A 27 7.92 8.59 -0.63
N HIS A 28 8.66 9.16 0.32
CA HIS A 28 9.12 10.55 0.24
C HIS A 28 10.50 10.67 0.85
N GLY A 29 11.20 11.75 0.49
CA GLY A 29 12.50 12.07 1.04
C GLY A 29 12.40 13.10 2.15
N LYS A 30 13.57 13.58 2.57
CA LYS A 30 13.70 14.57 3.63
C LYS A 30 13.05 15.89 3.23
N GLN A 31 13.25 16.32 1.98
CA GLN A 31 12.61 17.52 1.46
C GLN A 31 11.38 17.16 0.66
N ARG A 32 10.26 17.77 1.01
CA ARG A 32 8.97 17.45 0.41
C ARG A 32 8.46 18.63 -0.40
N CYS A 33 8.22 18.41 -1.68
CA CYS A 33 7.66 19.44 -2.55
C CYS A 33 6.14 19.57 -2.32
N ILE A 34 5.56 20.66 -2.82
CA ILE A 34 4.12 20.90 -2.70
C ILE A 34 3.32 19.78 -3.36
N THR A 35 3.74 19.34 -4.54
CA THR A 35 3.08 18.25 -5.25
C THR A 35 3.17 16.94 -4.46
N CYS A 36 4.31 16.67 -3.83
CA CYS A 36 4.48 15.49 -2.99
C CYS A 36 3.46 15.48 -1.84
N CYS A 37 3.30 16.61 -1.17
CA CYS A 37 2.33 16.76 -0.10
C CYS A 37 0.90 16.62 -0.62
N SER A 38 0.62 17.11 -1.83
CA SER A 38 -0.70 16.97 -2.46
C SER A 38 -1.04 15.53 -2.77
N ILE A 39 -0.06 14.73 -3.19
CA ILE A 39 -0.24 13.29 -3.43
C ILE A 39 -0.68 12.60 -2.14
N GLU A 40 0.07 12.81 -1.07
CA GLU A 40 -0.25 12.19 0.21
C GLU A 40 -1.63 12.60 0.72
N LYS A 41 -1.93 13.89 0.64
CA LYS A 41 -3.22 14.42 1.08
C LYS A 41 -4.38 13.80 0.30
N CYS A 42 -4.27 13.75 -1.03
CA CYS A 42 -5.32 13.16 -1.86
C CYS A 42 -5.56 11.69 -1.53
N VAL A 43 -4.50 10.93 -1.32
CA VAL A 43 -4.63 9.51 -0.96
C VAL A 43 -5.35 9.36 0.37
N LYS A 44 -4.97 10.13 1.37
CA LYS A 44 -5.64 10.08 2.69
C LYS A 44 -7.11 10.43 2.57
N GLU A 45 -7.44 11.44 1.77
CA GLU A 45 -8.84 11.81 1.57
C GLU A 45 -9.64 10.70 0.90
N VAL A 46 -9.07 10.05 -0.12
CA VAL A 46 -9.75 8.93 -0.79
C VAL A 46 -10.02 7.81 0.20
N LEU A 47 -9.04 7.46 1.02
CA LEU A 47 -9.21 6.39 2.00
C LEU A 47 -10.27 6.73 3.03
N ASP A 48 -10.30 7.96 3.51
CA ASP A 48 -11.27 8.37 4.53
C ASP A 48 -12.68 8.54 3.95
N GLU A 49 -12.79 9.05 2.73
CA GLU A 49 -14.09 9.32 2.10
C GLU A 49 -14.74 8.07 1.51
N SER A 50 -13.93 7.17 0.94
CA SER A 50 -14.45 6.06 0.15
C SER A 50 -14.20 4.68 0.74
N PHE A 51 -13.23 4.54 1.64
CA PHE A 51 -12.79 3.23 2.14
C PHE A 51 -12.66 3.15 3.66
N ALA A 52 -13.41 4.00 4.39
CA ALA A 52 -13.33 4.03 5.85
C ALA A 52 -13.60 2.65 6.48
N SER A 53 -14.61 1.95 5.97
CA SER A 53 -14.98 0.62 6.46
C SER A 53 -13.86 -0.39 6.24
N GLN A 54 -13.26 -0.39 5.06
CA GLN A 54 -12.16 -1.30 4.72
C GLN A 54 -10.91 -1.01 5.56
N GLN A 55 -10.66 0.26 5.89
CA GLN A 55 -9.56 0.62 6.79
C GLN A 55 -9.80 0.05 8.19
N LYS A 56 -11.01 0.17 8.71
CA LYS A 56 -11.36 -0.39 10.02
C LYS A 56 -11.15 -1.89 10.08
N LYS A 57 -11.48 -2.58 9.01
CA LYS A 57 -11.33 -4.04 8.90
C LYS A 57 -9.90 -4.45 8.55
N LYS A 58 -8.99 -3.50 8.40
CA LYS A 58 -7.59 -3.71 8.02
C LYS A 58 -7.43 -4.37 6.64
N LYS A 59 -8.42 -4.20 5.78
CA LYS A 59 -8.35 -4.65 4.39
C LYS A 59 -7.57 -3.69 3.52
N ILE A 60 -7.54 -2.41 3.91
CA ILE A 60 -6.76 -1.37 3.27
C ILE A 60 -5.98 -0.63 4.34
N SER A 61 -4.72 -0.37 4.08
CA SER A 61 -3.91 0.49 4.93
C SER A 61 -3.01 1.38 4.07
N MET A 62 -2.64 2.53 4.62
CA MET A 62 -1.65 3.40 4.00
C MET A 62 -0.35 3.29 4.76
N LYS A 63 0.73 3.08 4.03
CA LYS A 63 2.08 3.02 4.57
C LYS A 63 2.89 4.15 3.98
N VAL A 64 3.48 4.97 4.83
CA VAL A 64 4.31 6.10 4.42
C VAL A 64 5.75 5.79 4.80
N PHE A 65 6.64 5.87 3.83
CA PHE A 65 8.06 5.56 4.02
C PHE A 65 8.91 6.79 3.71
N ASP A 66 9.78 7.13 4.65
CA ASP A 66 10.77 8.19 4.47
C ASP A 66 12.10 7.53 4.11
N PHE A 67 12.50 7.63 2.84
CA PHE A 67 13.73 6.97 2.38
C PHE A 67 15.01 7.70 2.79
N SER A 68 14.91 8.78 3.57
CA SER A 68 16.07 9.36 4.24
C SER A 68 16.43 8.59 5.51
N THR A 69 15.52 7.73 6.01
CA THR A 69 15.80 6.84 7.14
C THR A 69 16.33 5.50 6.63
N GLU A 70 16.99 4.74 7.51
CA GLU A 70 17.50 3.42 7.14
C GLU A 70 16.41 2.44 6.77
N GLN A 71 15.33 2.43 7.55
CA GLN A 71 14.19 1.55 7.31
C GLN A 71 13.49 1.88 6.00
N GLY A 72 13.24 3.17 5.76
CA GLY A 72 12.62 3.62 4.53
C GLY A 72 13.48 3.37 3.31
N LYS A 73 14.81 3.51 3.48
CA LYS A 73 15.77 3.23 2.42
C LYS A 73 15.71 1.78 1.94
N ALA A 74 15.61 0.85 2.88
CA ALA A 74 15.52 -0.57 2.56
C ALA A 74 14.27 -0.90 1.77
N VAL A 75 13.12 -0.34 2.18
CA VAL A 75 11.84 -0.56 1.49
C VAL A 75 11.87 0.09 0.11
N ALA A 76 12.45 1.31 0.01
CA ALA A 76 12.57 2.01 -1.27
C ALA A 76 13.45 1.21 -2.24
N ALA A 77 14.53 0.63 -1.77
CA ALA A 77 15.40 -0.20 -2.61
C ALA A 77 14.66 -1.42 -3.14
N ASP A 78 13.82 -2.04 -2.31
CA ASP A 78 13.01 -3.18 -2.73
C ASP A 78 12.00 -2.79 -3.81
N HIS A 79 11.51 -1.55 -3.78
CA HIS A 79 10.58 -1.04 -4.79
C HIS A 79 11.31 -0.34 -5.95
N LYS A 80 12.63 -0.27 -5.91
CA LYS A 80 13.46 0.40 -6.92
C LYS A 80 13.09 1.88 -7.09
N VAL A 81 12.83 2.57 -5.98
CA VAL A 81 12.49 3.99 -6.00
C VAL A 81 13.60 4.82 -5.37
N SER A 82 13.83 5.99 -5.93
CA SER A 82 14.84 6.95 -5.45
C SER A 82 14.28 8.36 -5.32
N PHE A 83 12.99 8.54 -5.53
CA PHE A 83 12.29 9.82 -5.39
C PHE A 83 10.86 9.53 -4.92
N SER A 84 10.11 10.60 -4.61
CA SER A 84 8.73 10.45 -4.14
C SER A 84 7.91 9.58 -5.08
N SER A 85 7.29 8.54 -4.55
CA SER A 85 6.63 7.51 -5.36
C SER A 85 5.38 7.00 -4.66
N LEU A 86 4.41 6.58 -5.45
CA LEU A 86 3.14 6.06 -4.93
C LEU A 86 2.79 4.75 -5.60
N PHE A 87 2.48 3.75 -4.77
CA PHE A 87 2.07 2.43 -5.25
C PHE A 87 0.77 1.99 -4.60
N VAL A 88 -0.10 1.35 -5.36
CA VAL A 88 -1.20 0.57 -4.83
C VAL A 88 -0.78 -0.89 -4.92
N VAL A 89 -0.73 -1.57 -3.79
CA VAL A 89 -0.21 -2.94 -3.70
C VAL A 89 -1.31 -3.88 -3.25
N LYS A 90 -1.61 -4.85 -4.08
CA LYS A 90 -2.51 -5.94 -3.73
C LYS A 90 -1.67 -7.08 -3.16
N ILE A 91 -2.02 -7.53 -1.97
CA ILE A 91 -1.35 -8.67 -1.31
C ILE A 91 -2.37 -9.79 -1.22
N ASP A 92 -2.13 -10.89 -1.94
CA ASP A 92 -3.07 -12.00 -1.97
C ASP A 92 -2.94 -12.90 -0.74
N LYS A 93 -3.74 -13.95 -0.68
CA LYS A 93 -3.78 -14.87 0.45
C LYS A 93 -2.45 -15.57 0.71
N GLU A 94 -1.63 -15.71 -0.30
CA GLU A 94 -0.31 -16.35 -0.19
C GLU A 94 0.79 -15.34 0.11
N GLY A 95 0.47 -14.04 0.22
CA GLY A 95 1.44 -13.00 0.47
C GLY A 95 2.08 -12.45 -0.79
N LYS A 96 1.65 -12.87 -1.97
CA LYS A 96 2.18 -12.39 -3.23
C LYS A 96 1.68 -10.97 -3.50
N GLU A 97 2.58 -10.08 -3.90
CA GLU A 97 2.28 -8.68 -4.15
C GLU A 97 2.12 -8.39 -5.63
N THR A 98 1.11 -7.60 -5.94
CA THR A 98 0.94 -7.00 -7.25
C THR A 98 0.98 -5.49 -7.05
N ARG A 99 2.02 -4.83 -7.54
CA ARG A 99 2.29 -3.41 -7.33
C ARG A 99 1.92 -2.60 -8.55
N THR A 100 1.06 -1.60 -8.37
CA THR A 100 0.68 -0.65 -9.43
C THR A 100 1.27 0.71 -9.08
N ASP A 101 2.12 1.22 -9.96
CA ASP A 101 2.82 2.49 -9.75
C ASP A 101 1.94 3.64 -10.25
N LEU A 102 1.53 4.52 -9.34
CA LEU A 102 0.74 5.71 -9.64
C LEU A 102 1.53 7.00 -9.52
N THR A 103 2.85 6.91 -9.43
CA THR A 103 3.72 8.08 -9.24
C THR A 103 3.50 9.13 -10.32
N ARG A 104 3.46 8.70 -11.57
CA ARG A 104 3.29 9.60 -12.71
C ARG A 104 1.98 10.36 -12.62
N GLN A 105 0.89 9.66 -12.36
CA GLN A 105 -0.43 10.25 -12.24
C GLN A 105 -0.48 11.22 -11.05
N GLY A 106 0.19 10.89 -9.95
CA GLY A 106 0.29 11.77 -8.79
C GLY A 106 0.94 13.11 -9.14
N PHE A 107 2.08 13.07 -9.80
CA PHE A 107 2.78 14.29 -10.19
C PHE A 107 2.03 15.07 -11.26
N GLN A 108 1.28 14.39 -12.10
CA GLN A 108 0.53 15.03 -13.17
C GLN A 108 -0.74 15.71 -12.66
N TYR A 109 -1.45 15.12 -11.71
CA TYR A 109 -2.80 15.57 -11.35
C TYR A 109 -2.99 16.00 -9.90
N ALA A 110 -2.24 15.50 -8.94
CA ALA A 110 -2.57 15.71 -7.52
C ALA A 110 -2.72 17.18 -7.13
N LYS A 111 -1.88 18.05 -7.67
CA LYS A 111 -1.94 19.47 -7.38
C LYS A 111 -2.88 20.23 -8.30
N ARG A 112 -2.83 19.93 -9.60
CA ARG A 112 -3.56 20.68 -10.62
C ARG A 112 -5.02 20.25 -10.74
N ASN A 113 -5.29 18.97 -10.57
CA ASN A 113 -6.63 18.42 -10.71
C ASN A 113 -6.83 17.31 -9.68
N PRO A 114 -6.96 17.69 -8.39
CA PRO A 114 -7.07 16.69 -7.33
C PRO A 114 -8.26 15.77 -7.50
N ALA A 115 -9.37 16.25 -8.04
CA ALA A 115 -10.55 15.40 -8.28
C ALA A 115 -10.20 14.24 -9.23
N GLN A 116 -9.46 14.54 -10.30
CA GLN A 116 -9.04 13.52 -11.26
C GLN A 116 -8.08 12.52 -10.63
N PHE A 117 -7.14 13.00 -9.83
CA PHE A 117 -6.19 12.12 -9.14
C PHE A 117 -6.91 11.22 -8.15
N LYS A 118 -7.82 11.76 -7.37
CA LYS A 118 -8.60 10.98 -6.40
C LYS A 118 -9.42 9.89 -7.10
N LYS A 119 -9.97 10.20 -8.26
CA LYS A 119 -10.71 9.23 -9.07
C LYS A 119 -9.81 8.07 -9.50
N ILE A 120 -8.59 8.39 -9.98
CA ILE A 120 -7.61 7.38 -10.40
C ILE A 120 -7.24 6.48 -9.23
N VAL A 121 -6.93 7.08 -8.07
CA VAL A 121 -6.55 6.32 -6.86
C VAL A 121 -7.70 5.40 -6.44
N LYS A 122 -8.90 5.93 -6.39
CA LYS A 122 -10.09 5.16 -6.00
C LYS A 122 -10.32 3.97 -6.94
N GLU A 123 -10.18 4.17 -8.24
CA GLU A 123 -10.34 3.11 -9.22
C GLU A 123 -9.29 2.00 -9.05
N GLU A 124 -8.04 2.38 -8.84
CA GLU A 124 -6.97 1.40 -8.66
C GLU A 124 -7.13 0.60 -7.36
N ILE A 125 -7.53 1.25 -6.28
CA ILE A 125 -7.80 0.55 -5.03
C ILE A 125 -8.98 -0.40 -5.20
N THR A 126 -10.04 0.04 -5.87
CA THR A 126 -11.21 -0.80 -6.12
C THR A 126 -10.84 -2.05 -6.92
N LYS A 127 -10.00 -1.91 -7.94
CA LYS A 127 -9.49 -3.05 -8.70
C LYS A 127 -8.69 -4.00 -7.81
N ALA A 128 -7.84 -3.45 -6.96
CA ALA A 128 -6.97 -4.25 -6.10
C ALA A 128 -7.76 -5.02 -5.05
N LEU A 129 -8.93 -4.53 -4.64
CA LEU A 129 -9.79 -5.20 -3.67
C LEU A 129 -10.48 -6.43 -4.24
N LYS A 130 -10.56 -6.56 -5.54
CA LYS A 130 -11.14 -7.73 -6.19
C LYS A 130 -10.12 -8.86 -6.18
#